data_1d34437d5fd7200f323b095a55e14000
#
_entry.id   1d34437d5fd7200f323b095a55e14000
#
_cell.length_a   1.000
_cell.length_b   1.000
_cell.length_c   1.000
_cell.angle_alpha   90.00
_cell.angle_beta   90.00
_cell.angle_gamma   90.00
#
_symmetry.space_group_name_H-M   'P 1'
#
loop_
_entity.id
_entity.type
_entity.pdbx_description
1 polymer ?
#
loop_
_entity_poly.entity_id
_entity_poly.type
_entity_poly.pdbx_seq_one_letter_code
_entity_poly.pdbx_strand_id
1 'polypeptide(L)'
;MRHRKAGRKFKRTPSHRRMLLRNLATDLLDHGRITTTLAKAKEVQPYTEKIITLARDGWNLNNFRRALTVLTRREVAFRLFNEIGPRYKTRPGGYTRIYKLAKVRQGDCSSMAVISLVGEDETPSKPNLQGGASPATTPQVASGV
;
A
#
# COMPACT_ATOMS: atom_id res chain seq x y z
N MET A 1 -4.83 31.32 -4.85
CA MET A 1 -3.86 30.77 -3.85
C MET A 1 -4.50 29.66 -3.03
N ARG A 2 -3.75 28.60 -2.65
CA ARG A 2 -4.26 27.41 -1.92
C ARG A 2 -3.59 27.31 -0.54
N HIS A 3 -3.74 28.33 0.29
CA HIS A 3 -3.17 28.31 1.63
C HIS A 3 -3.86 27.26 2.51
N ARG A 4 -3.08 26.48 3.29
CA ARG A 4 -3.53 25.43 4.23
C ARG A 4 -4.42 24.33 3.61
N LYS A 5 -4.46 24.21 2.28
CA LYS A 5 -5.21 23.17 1.57
C LYS A 5 -4.23 22.12 1.02
N ALA A 6 -3.92 21.12 1.83
CA ALA A 6 -3.17 19.95 1.41
C ALA A 6 -4.06 18.93 0.68
N GLY A 7 -3.42 18.05 -0.07
CA GLY A 7 -4.07 16.91 -0.72
C GLY A 7 -4.48 17.13 -2.18
N ARG A 8 -4.51 16.03 -2.91
CA ARG A 8 -4.86 15.98 -4.34
C ARG A 8 -6.36 15.75 -4.52
N LYS A 9 -7.00 16.50 -5.41
CA LYS A 9 -8.44 16.36 -5.71
C LYS A 9 -8.74 15.15 -6.60
N PHE A 10 -7.79 14.69 -7.44
CA PHE A 10 -7.95 13.60 -8.42
C PHE A 10 -9.09 13.82 -9.43
N LYS A 11 -9.48 15.05 -9.69
CA LYS A 11 -10.66 15.43 -10.52
C LYS A 11 -11.94 14.69 -10.05
N ARG A 12 -12.10 14.50 -8.73
CA ARG A 12 -13.24 13.77 -8.13
C ARG A 12 -14.03 14.70 -7.21
N THR A 13 -15.31 14.40 -7.03
CA THR A 13 -16.14 15.01 -5.99
C THR A 13 -15.59 14.63 -4.60
N PRO A 14 -15.86 15.44 -3.55
CA PRO A 14 -15.35 15.14 -2.20
C PRO A 14 -15.74 13.76 -1.67
N SER A 15 -16.98 13.31 -1.90
CA SER A 15 -17.46 11.99 -1.50
C SER A 15 -16.73 10.86 -2.25
N HIS A 16 -16.63 10.97 -3.57
CA HIS A 16 -15.93 9.99 -4.40
C HIS A 16 -14.42 9.91 -4.08
N ARG A 17 -13.76 11.05 -3.78
CA ARG A 17 -12.38 11.08 -3.31
C ARG A 17 -12.22 10.37 -1.96
N ARG A 18 -13.14 10.62 -1.01
CA ARG A 18 -13.13 9.95 0.30
C ARG A 18 -13.25 8.44 0.15
N MET A 19 -14.17 7.96 -0.68
CA MET A 19 -14.33 6.53 -0.94
C MET A 19 -13.11 5.91 -1.61
N LEU A 20 -12.47 6.60 -2.56
CA LEU A 20 -11.21 6.14 -3.17
C LEU A 20 -10.13 5.90 -2.11
N LEU A 21 -9.92 6.85 -1.20
CA LEU A 21 -8.89 6.72 -0.15
C LEU A 21 -9.25 5.62 0.86
N ARG A 22 -10.53 5.48 1.22
CA ARG A 22 -11.02 4.40 2.11
C ARG A 22 -10.75 3.02 1.50
N ASN A 23 -11.11 2.82 0.25
CA ASN A 23 -10.90 1.55 -0.44
C ASN A 23 -9.40 1.21 -0.54
N LEU A 24 -8.57 2.16 -1.00
CA LEU A 24 -7.12 1.94 -1.09
C LEU A 24 -6.47 1.67 0.27
N ALA A 25 -6.92 2.34 1.34
CA ALA A 25 -6.41 2.08 2.69
C ALA A 25 -6.85 0.69 3.19
N THR A 26 -8.09 0.30 2.94
CA THR A 26 -8.61 -1.03 3.28
C THR A 26 -7.83 -2.11 2.55
N ASP A 27 -7.61 -1.97 1.24
CA ASP A 27 -6.85 -2.92 0.42
C ASP A 27 -5.38 -3.00 0.85
N LEU A 28 -4.76 -1.87 1.21
CA LEU A 28 -3.39 -1.86 1.72
C LEU A 28 -3.24 -2.62 3.04
N LEU A 29 -4.17 -2.44 3.96
CA LEU A 29 -4.16 -3.13 5.26
C LEU A 29 -4.51 -4.61 5.14
N ASP A 30 -5.32 -4.98 4.14
CA ASP A 30 -5.70 -6.36 3.88
C ASP A 30 -4.57 -7.15 3.22
N HIS A 31 -3.99 -6.61 2.16
CA HIS A 31 -2.98 -7.30 1.36
C HIS A 31 -1.53 -7.01 1.79
N GLY A 32 -1.31 -6.05 2.68
CA GLY A 32 0.02 -5.61 3.11
C GLY A 32 0.77 -4.77 2.07
N ARG A 33 0.45 -4.93 0.79
CA ARG A 33 1.02 -4.14 -0.33
C ARG A 33 0.02 -4.02 -1.47
N ILE A 34 0.02 -2.86 -2.14
CA ILE A 34 -0.80 -2.62 -3.34
C ILE A 34 0.00 -1.86 -4.40
N THR A 35 -0.32 -2.11 -5.66
CA THR A 35 0.25 -1.36 -6.80
C THR A 35 -0.77 -0.34 -7.28
N THR A 36 -0.37 0.92 -7.37
CA THR A 36 -1.24 2.01 -7.81
C THR A 36 -0.42 3.13 -8.46
N THR A 37 -1.08 4.21 -8.91
CA THR A 37 -0.32 5.36 -9.42
C THR A 37 0.40 6.09 -8.28
N LEU A 38 1.58 6.63 -8.56
CA LEU A 38 2.42 7.34 -7.59
C LEU A 38 1.66 8.45 -6.85
N ALA A 39 0.78 9.16 -7.56
CA ALA A 39 -0.03 10.23 -6.96
C ALA A 39 -1.02 9.68 -5.92
N LYS A 40 -1.68 8.55 -6.19
CA LYS A 40 -2.59 7.88 -5.24
C LYS A 40 -1.82 7.30 -4.06
N ALA A 41 -0.67 6.63 -4.31
CA ALA A 41 0.18 6.09 -3.25
C ALA A 41 0.60 7.16 -2.24
N LYS A 42 1.07 8.32 -2.72
CA LYS A 42 1.47 9.45 -1.86
C LYS A 42 0.32 10.02 -1.04
N GLU A 43 -0.92 9.94 -1.52
CA GLU A 43 -2.09 10.45 -0.80
C GLU A 43 -2.65 9.44 0.21
N VAL A 44 -2.57 8.15 -0.11
CA VAL A 44 -3.02 7.06 0.77
C VAL A 44 -2.05 6.89 1.94
N GLN A 45 -0.76 7.10 1.76
CA GLN A 45 0.26 6.94 2.80
C GLN A 45 -0.11 7.64 4.12
N PRO A 46 -0.25 8.97 4.19
CA PRO A 46 -0.58 9.66 5.44
C PRO A 46 -1.98 9.30 5.96
N TYR A 47 -2.89 8.90 5.06
CA TYR A 47 -4.23 8.48 5.43
C TYR A 47 -4.22 7.14 6.17
N THR A 48 -3.49 6.15 5.66
CA THR A 48 -3.35 4.82 6.30
C THR A 48 -2.52 4.89 7.57
N GLU A 49 -1.46 5.67 7.61
CA GLU A 49 -0.60 5.80 8.79
C GLU A 49 -1.36 6.34 10.01
N LYS A 50 -2.30 7.26 9.81
CA LYS A 50 -3.19 7.73 10.88
C LYS A 50 -4.06 6.60 11.46
N ILE A 51 -4.50 5.67 10.62
CA ILE A 51 -5.33 4.53 11.04
C ILE A 51 -4.47 3.53 11.82
N ILE A 52 -3.25 3.26 11.36
CA ILE A 52 -2.31 2.37 12.06
C ILE A 52 -1.95 2.95 13.44
N THR A 53 -1.75 4.25 13.54
CA THR A 53 -1.48 4.92 14.83
C THR A 53 -2.63 4.69 15.84
N LEU A 54 -3.90 4.66 15.41
CA LEU A 54 -5.02 4.37 16.30
C LEU A 54 -4.99 2.95 16.89
N ALA A 55 -4.42 2.00 16.14
CA ALA A 55 -4.33 0.60 16.54
C ALA A 55 -3.04 0.28 17.31
N ARG A 56 -1.99 1.08 17.13
CA ARG A 56 -0.67 0.88 17.75
C ARG A 56 -0.73 0.83 19.27
N ASP A 57 -1.56 1.69 19.85
CA ASP A 57 -1.67 1.84 21.30
C ASP A 57 -2.50 0.74 21.98
N GLY A 58 -2.91 -0.28 21.21
CA GLY A 58 -3.67 -1.43 21.67
C GLY A 58 -5.18 -1.32 21.42
N TRP A 59 -5.89 -2.35 21.87
CA TRP A 59 -7.33 -2.44 21.69
C TRP A 59 -8.08 -1.40 22.56
N ASN A 60 -8.79 -0.51 21.88
CA ASN A 60 -9.68 0.46 22.49
C ASN A 60 -10.97 0.57 21.65
N LEU A 61 -12.15 0.43 22.28
CA LEU A 61 -13.42 0.46 21.58
C LEU A 61 -13.65 1.76 20.79
N ASN A 62 -13.24 2.91 21.34
CA ASN A 62 -13.34 4.20 20.65
C ASN A 62 -12.44 4.25 19.41
N ASN A 63 -11.19 3.80 19.53
CA ASN A 63 -10.27 3.74 18.40
C ASN A 63 -10.76 2.76 17.33
N PHE A 64 -11.31 1.62 17.74
CA PHE A 64 -11.90 0.65 16.82
C PHE A 64 -13.09 1.23 16.05
N ARG A 65 -14.02 1.92 16.75
CA ARG A 65 -15.14 2.62 16.09
C ARG A 65 -14.66 3.69 15.11
N ARG A 66 -13.62 4.46 15.48
CA ARG A 66 -13.00 5.44 14.57
C ARG A 66 -12.37 4.77 13.34
N ALA A 67 -11.69 3.64 13.49
CA ALA A 67 -11.16 2.89 12.36
C ALA A 67 -12.29 2.38 11.44
N LEU A 68 -13.41 1.89 11.99
CA LEU A 68 -14.57 1.45 11.22
C LEU A 68 -15.24 2.58 10.39
N THR A 69 -15.15 3.84 10.82
CA THR A 69 -15.65 4.96 9.98
C THR A 69 -14.83 5.14 8.71
N VAL A 70 -13.60 4.65 8.71
CA VAL A 70 -12.66 4.77 7.59
C VAL A 70 -12.59 3.50 6.77
N LEU A 71 -12.42 2.35 7.41
CA LEU A 71 -12.31 1.06 6.74
C LEU A 71 -13.66 0.58 6.22
N THR A 72 -13.67 -0.01 5.02
CA THR A 72 -14.90 -0.50 4.39
C THR A 72 -15.24 -1.92 4.80
N ARG A 73 -14.25 -2.72 5.25
CA ARG A 73 -14.43 -4.10 5.71
C ARG A 73 -14.12 -4.21 7.20
N ARG A 74 -15.04 -4.80 7.96
CA ARG A 74 -14.90 -5.00 9.42
C ARG A 74 -13.76 -5.95 9.77
N GLU A 75 -13.58 -6.99 8.97
CA GLU A 75 -12.50 -7.99 9.12
C GLU A 75 -11.11 -7.34 9.09
N VAL A 76 -10.90 -6.41 8.18
CA VAL A 76 -9.64 -5.66 8.09
C VAL A 76 -9.41 -4.79 9.33
N ALA A 77 -10.47 -4.26 9.93
CA ALA A 77 -10.35 -3.54 11.20
C ALA A 77 -9.93 -4.46 12.35
N PHE A 78 -10.48 -5.67 12.44
CA PHE A 78 -10.02 -6.66 13.43
C PHE A 78 -8.56 -7.05 13.20
N ARG A 79 -8.18 -7.34 11.96
CA ARG A 79 -6.79 -7.63 11.60
C ARG A 79 -5.85 -6.48 11.95
N LEU A 80 -6.29 -5.25 11.72
CA LEU A 80 -5.52 -4.05 12.07
C LEU A 80 -5.18 -4.00 13.56
N PHE A 81 -6.15 -4.26 14.45
CA PHE A 81 -5.93 -4.18 15.90
C PHE A 81 -5.25 -5.41 16.49
N ASN A 82 -5.47 -6.60 15.92
CA ASN A 82 -4.93 -7.85 16.45
C ASN A 82 -3.52 -8.17 15.93
N GLU A 83 -3.23 -7.83 14.66
CA GLU A 83 -1.97 -8.22 14.01
C GLU A 83 -1.07 -7.00 13.70
N ILE A 84 -1.61 -6.01 13.00
CA ILE A 84 -0.82 -4.89 12.45
C ILE A 84 -0.43 -3.91 13.56
N GLY A 85 -1.38 -3.52 14.42
CA GLY A 85 -1.14 -2.56 15.51
C GLY A 85 -0.01 -3.00 16.44
N PRO A 86 -0.07 -4.21 17.03
CA PRO A 86 0.98 -4.74 17.90
C PRO A 86 2.36 -4.78 17.26
N ARG A 87 2.44 -5.09 15.95
CA ARG A 87 3.69 -5.10 15.18
C ARG A 87 4.42 -3.74 15.20
N TYR A 88 3.66 -2.65 15.22
CA TYR A 88 4.21 -1.30 15.17
C TYR A 88 4.26 -0.59 16.53
N LYS A 89 4.09 -1.32 17.64
CA LYS A 89 4.04 -0.73 19.00
C LYS A 89 5.27 0.12 19.32
N THR A 90 6.46 -0.33 18.92
CA THR A 90 7.73 0.36 19.18
C THR A 90 8.08 1.44 18.17
N ARG A 91 7.38 1.46 17.01
CA ARG A 91 7.70 2.37 15.91
C ARG A 91 6.93 3.69 16.04
N PRO A 92 7.59 4.85 16.09
CA PRO A 92 6.90 6.15 16.29
C PRO A 92 6.13 6.63 15.07
N GLY A 93 6.35 6.05 13.86
CA GLY A 93 5.70 6.43 12.61
C GLY A 93 6.40 5.82 11.39
N GLY A 94 5.97 6.19 10.17
CA GLY A 94 6.55 5.68 8.94
C GLY A 94 6.29 4.18 8.76
N TYR A 95 5.04 3.77 8.95
CA TYR A 95 4.62 2.36 8.84
C TYR A 95 4.50 1.86 7.41
N THR A 96 4.57 2.77 6.44
CA THR A 96 4.41 2.45 5.02
C THR A 96 5.58 2.97 4.20
N ARG A 97 5.90 2.28 3.11
CA ARG A 97 6.96 2.67 2.17
C ARG A 97 6.44 2.64 0.74
N ILE A 98 6.87 3.61 -0.07
CA ILE A 98 6.50 3.72 -1.48
C ILE A 98 7.71 3.43 -2.34
N TYR A 99 7.59 2.45 -3.23
CA TYR A 99 8.57 2.10 -4.25
C TYR A 99 8.05 2.54 -5.62
N LYS A 100 8.79 3.39 -6.31
CA LYS A 100 8.46 3.79 -7.68
C LYS A 100 8.81 2.64 -8.62
N LEU A 101 7.89 2.31 -9.52
CA LEU A 101 8.14 1.35 -10.58
C LEU A 101 8.72 2.09 -11.80
N ALA A 102 9.67 1.46 -12.48
CA ALA A 102 10.21 1.97 -13.75
C ALA A 102 9.15 1.91 -14.87
N LYS A 103 8.26 0.91 -14.80
CA LYS A 103 7.17 0.71 -15.76
C LYS A 103 6.06 1.74 -15.54
N VAL A 104 5.65 2.42 -16.60
CA VAL A 104 4.48 3.28 -16.65
C VAL A 104 3.24 2.48 -17.04
N ARG A 105 2.06 2.99 -16.70
CA ARG A 105 0.79 2.36 -17.10
C ARG A 105 0.56 2.57 -18.60
N GLN A 106 0.21 1.48 -19.31
CA GLN A 106 -0.19 1.58 -20.70
C GLN A 106 -1.49 2.39 -20.83
N GLY A 107 -1.60 3.19 -21.87
CA GLY A 107 -2.71 4.07 -22.17
C GLY A 107 -2.50 5.51 -21.75
N ASP A 108 -2.28 5.80 -20.46
CA ASP A 108 -2.13 7.17 -19.97
C ASP A 108 -0.72 7.54 -19.50
N CYS A 109 0.25 6.65 -19.67
CA CYS A 109 1.66 6.82 -19.25
C CYS A 109 1.84 7.28 -17.79
N SER A 110 0.88 6.98 -16.91
CA SER A 110 0.95 7.35 -15.49
C SER A 110 2.09 6.60 -14.80
N SER A 111 2.90 7.31 -14.01
CA SER A 111 3.91 6.72 -13.13
C SER A 111 3.26 5.80 -12.11
N MET A 112 3.71 4.55 -12.04
CA MET A 112 3.21 3.53 -11.12
C MET A 112 4.12 3.43 -9.89
N ALA A 113 3.54 3.00 -8.77
CA ALA A 113 4.26 2.74 -7.55
C ALA A 113 3.61 1.60 -6.76
N VAL A 114 4.42 0.89 -6.00
CA VAL A 114 3.97 -0.04 -4.96
C VAL A 114 4.04 0.69 -3.64
N ILE A 115 2.96 0.66 -2.87
CA ILE A 115 2.97 1.02 -1.46
C ILE A 115 2.84 -0.25 -0.64
N SER A 116 3.70 -0.43 0.35
CA SER A 116 3.71 -1.60 1.24
C SER A 116 3.81 -1.18 2.70
N LEU A 117 3.30 -2.04 3.57
CA LEU A 117 3.59 -1.98 5.01
C LEU A 117 5.04 -2.39 5.22
N VAL A 118 5.72 -1.72 6.14
CA VAL A 118 7.11 -2.03 6.51
C VAL A 118 7.09 -3.22 7.47
N GLY A 119 7.79 -4.31 7.15
CA GLY A 119 8.03 -5.44 8.05
C GLY A 119 8.97 -5.06 9.20
N GLU A 120 9.01 -5.86 10.24
CA GLU A 120 9.94 -5.65 11.37
C GLU A 120 11.40 -5.80 10.92
N ASP A 121 11.67 -6.63 9.90
CA ASP A 121 13.01 -6.98 9.42
C ASP A 121 13.34 -6.43 8.01
N GLU A 122 12.49 -5.63 7.41
CA GLU A 122 12.80 -5.06 6.09
C GLU A 122 13.75 -3.86 6.18
N THR A 123 15.05 -4.13 6.23
CA THR A 123 16.02 -3.37 5.40
C THR A 123 15.47 -3.33 3.97
N PRO A 124 15.61 -2.23 3.22
CA PRO A 124 15.00 -2.07 1.91
C PRO A 124 15.59 -3.07 0.91
N SER A 125 15.07 -4.28 0.86
CA SER A 125 15.34 -5.20 -0.24
C SER A 125 14.72 -4.58 -1.49
N LYS A 126 15.58 -4.29 -2.46
CA LYS A 126 15.16 -3.81 -3.78
C LYS A 126 14.09 -4.76 -4.32
N PRO A 127 13.00 -4.25 -4.94
CA PRO A 127 12.00 -5.12 -5.54
C PRO A 127 12.71 -6.05 -6.53
N ASN A 128 12.54 -7.36 -6.35
CA ASN A 128 13.06 -8.36 -7.26
C ASN A 128 12.40 -8.17 -8.63
N LEU A 129 13.13 -7.56 -9.57
CA LEU A 129 12.71 -7.34 -10.96
C LEU A 129 12.92 -8.59 -11.83
N GLN A 130 13.08 -9.77 -11.24
CA GLN A 130 13.14 -11.02 -11.99
C GLN A 130 11.73 -11.47 -12.39
N GLY A 131 11.19 -10.80 -13.40
CA GLY A 131 10.05 -11.22 -14.18
C GLY A 131 10.52 -11.60 -15.58
N GLY A 132 10.68 -12.91 -15.85
CA GLY A 132 10.63 -13.48 -17.19
C GLY A 132 11.92 -13.46 -18.03
N ALA A 133 12.85 -14.33 -17.72
CA ALA A 133 13.68 -14.96 -18.75
C ALA A 133 13.36 -16.45 -18.75
N SER A 134 12.55 -16.89 -19.69
CA SER A 134 12.40 -18.32 -20.02
C SER A 134 13.77 -18.83 -20.51
N PRO A 135 14.28 -19.96 -20.01
CA PRO A 135 15.45 -20.56 -20.61
C PRO A 135 15.08 -21.11 -21.99
N ALA A 136 15.74 -20.61 -23.02
CA ALA A 136 15.70 -21.15 -24.34
C ALA A 136 16.23 -22.60 -24.29
N THR A 137 15.36 -23.54 -24.59
CA THR A 137 15.73 -24.95 -24.82
C THR A 137 16.58 -25.03 -26.07
N THR A 138 17.87 -25.27 -25.91
CA THR A 138 18.77 -25.61 -27.00
C THR A 138 18.49 -27.07 -27.40
N PRO A 139 18.17 -27.38 -28.65
CA PRO A 139 18.08 -28.77 -29.08
C PRO A 139 19.50 -29.36 -29.20
N GLN A 140 19.77 -30.40 -28.42
CA GLN A 140 20.93 -31.26 -28.61
C GLN A 140 20.84 -32.01 -29.95
N VAL A 141 21.77 -31.72 -30.82
CA VAL A 141 21.99 -32.50 -32.06
C VAL A 141 22.73 -33.78 -31.65
N ALA A 142 22.07 -34.89 -31.76
CA ALA A 142 22.67 -36.20 -31.66
C ALA A 142 23.47 -36.47 -32.92
N SER A 143 24.81 -36.52 -32.85
CA SER A 143 25.70 -37.07 -33.86
C SER A 143 25.82 -38.56 -33.60
N GLY A 144 25.16 -39.36 -34.42
CA GLY A 144 25.41 -40.79 -34.51
C GLY A 144 26.59 -41.10 -35.45
N VAL A 145 27.33 -42.12 -35.05
CA VAL A 145 28.03 -43.08 -35.92
C VAL A 145 27.95 -44.41 -35.23
#